data_2ded00f968ddd09fa990ba50334efb9f
#
_entry.id   2ded00f968ddd09fa990ba50334efb9f
#
_cell.length_a   1.000
_cell.length_b   1.000
_cell.length_c   1.000
_cell.angle_alpha   90.00
_cell.angle_beta   90.00
_cell.angle_gamma   90.00
#
_symmetry.space_group_name_H-M   'P 1'
#
loop_
_entity.id
_entity.type
_entity.pdbx_description
1 polymer ?
#
loop_
_entity_poly.entity_id
_entity_poly.type
_entity_poly.pdbx_seq_one_letter_code
_entity_poly.pdbx_strand_id
1 'polypeptide(L)'
;YFVILAAGKSKRFNKKIPKQFFSYQNKEIIDHSIEKSLNSKLFKKILIVTNNLQHFKKKKYPKSISIIKGGKERSDSSLKALKYLKRYKPKNVFVHDAARPNFSIRLLKNIAKNLKNSKAVVPIINSRDTIKYKTQNRIFNLNRSNLLLTQTPQAFRFKDLYEIAKDQKSKVTDEATLFINKDLKIKFIPGEKENNKITYIDDIKTPKTFYGIGFDIHKLVKNKKLYLGGLKIPFHSGLEGHSDGDVILHAIIDSILGAIKKKDIGTYFPNTKKFKNVRSPKMLKPIIFDLNNSNLIINNLDINLICQKPRVSKYRDKIIKSVSKLTGLNENQINLKGKTVEKLGLIGKEK
;
A
#
# COMPACT_ATOMS: atom_id res chain seq x y z
N TYR A 1 0.71 -16.27 24.70
CA TYR A 1 -0.22 -15.16 24.95
C TYR A 1 0.23 -13.96 24.13
N PHE A 2 -0.74 -13.17 23.63
CA PHE A 2 -0.50 -11.99 22.81
C PHE A 2 -1.20 -10.78 23.40
N VAL A 3 -0.46 -9.69 23.64
CA VAL A 3 -0.99 -8.45 24.21
C VAL A 3 -0.99 -7.38 23.12
N ILE A 4 -2.14 -6.76 22.86
CA ILE A 4 -2.29 -5.63 21.94
C ILE A 4 -2.50 -4.37 22.77
N LEU A 5 -1.51 -3.48 22.76
CA LEU A 5 -1.57 -2.19 23.45
C LEU A 5 -2.29 -1.15 22.58
N ALA A 6 -3.50 -0.80 22.97
CA ALA A 6 -4.42 0.09 22.25
C ALA A 6 -4.97 1.24 23.11
N ALA A 7 -4.31 1.57 24.24
CA ALA A 7 -4.76 2.59 25.20
C ALA A 7 -4.25 4.02 24.88
N GLY A 8 -3.44 4.20 23.83
CA GLY A 8 -2.83 5.48 23.49
C GLY A 8 -3.84 6.53 23.01
N LYS A 9 -3.63 7.80 23.43
CA LYS A 9 -4.49 8.96 23.11
C LYS A 9 -4.31 9.50 21.69
N SER A 10 -3.32 9.03 20.93
CA SER A 10 -3.07 9.38 19.51
C SER A 10 -2.98 10.88 19.18
N LYS A 11 -2.46 11.70 20.08
CA LYS A 11 -2.44 13.19 19.96
C LYS A 11 -1.83 13.71 18.66
N ARG A 12 -0.85 12.99 18.08
CA ARG A 12 -0.15 13.34 16.83
C ARG A 12 -0.90 12.91 15.56
N PHE A 13 -1.90 12.05 15.68
CA PHE A 13 -2.61 11.46 14.55
C PHE A 13 -3.90 12.22 14.22
N ASN A 14 -4.84 12.27 15.16
CA ASN A 14 -6.13 12.94 15.03
C ASN A 14 -6.65 13.27 16.43
N LYS A 15 -7.29 14.44 16.59
CA LYS A 15 -7.86 14.87 17.87
C LYS A 15 -9.23 14.22 18.16
N LYS A 16 -9.98 13.81 17.11
CA LYS A 16 -11.36 13.32 17.23
C LYS A 16 -11.44 11.80 17.46
N ILE A 17 -10.65 11.02 16.72
CA ILE A 17 -10.70 9.54 16.75
C ILE A 17 -9.31 8.99 17.08
N PRO A 18 -9.16 8.14 18.12
CA PRO A 18 -7.89 7.47 18.39
C PRO A 18 -7.48 6.59 17.19
N LYS A 19 -6.22 6.67 16.80
CA LYS A 19 -5.71 6.04 15.57
C LYS A 19 -6.00 4.55 15.45
N GLN A 20 -5.99 3.81 16.57
CA GLN A 20 -6.24 2.37 16.57
C GLN A 20 -7.65 1.99 16.07
N PHE A 21 -8.59 2.93 16.07
CA PHE A 21 -9.97 2.78 15.57
C PHE A 21 -10.21 3.47 14.22
N PHE A 22 -9.16 4.00 13.63
CA PHE A 22 -9.26 4.61 12.32
C PHE A 22 -9.28 3.55 11.22
N SER A 23 -10.03 3.80 10.16
CA SER A 23 -10.12 2.88 9.02
C SER A 23 -8.81 2.86 8.22
N TYR A 24 -8.27 1.68 8.00
CA TYR A 24 -7.09 1.39 7.21
C TYR A 24 -7.32 0.11 6.42
N GLN A 25 -7.23 0.16 5.09
CA GLN A 25 -7.49 -1.01 4.23
C GLN A 25 -8.82 -1.71 4.57
N ASN A 26 -9.91 -0.95 4.64
CA ASN A 26 -11.30 -1.39 4.89
C ASN A 26 -11.58 -1.99 6.28
N LYS A 27 -10.66 -1.88 7.25
CA LYS A 27 -10.83 -2.33 8.63
C LYS A 27 -10.23 -1.30 9.60
N GLU A 28 -10.55 -1.39 10.87
CA GLU A 28 -9.84 -0.59 11.87
C GLU A 28 -8.39 -1.07 12.02
N ILE A 29 -7.46 -0.14 12.29
CA ILE A 29 -6.04 -0.46 12.46
C ILE A 29 -5.82 -1.60 13.44
N ILE A 30 -6.57 -1.63 14.54
CA ILE A 30 -6.46 -2.69 15.56
C ILE A 30 -6.94 -4.04 15.04
N ASP A 31 -7.95 -4.09 14.17
CA ASP A 31 -8.54 -5.34 13.67
C ASP A 31 -7.51 -6.15 12.87
N HIS A 32 -6.58 -5.49 12.16
CA HIS A 32 -5.47 -6.17 11.49
C HIS A 32 -4.60 -6.97 12.46
N SER A 33 -4.29 -6.40 13.63
CA SER A 33 -3.49 -7.09 14.66
C SER A 33 -4.26 -8.22 15.32
N ILE A 34 -5.55 -8.04 15.55
CA ILE A 34 -6.44 -9.07 16.12
C ILE A 34 -6.51 -10.26 15.17
N GLU A 35 -6.84 -10.04 13.90
CA GLU A 35 -6.98 -11.10 12.91
C GLU A 35 -5.68 -11.87 12.67
N LYS A 36 -4.55 -11.18 12.53
CA LYS A 36 -3.25 -11.83 12.33
C LYS A 36 -2.84 -12.67 13.52
N SER A 37 -3.12 -12.19 14.74
CA SER A 37 -2.83 -12.95 15.95
C SER A 37 -3.71 -14.20 16.05
N LEU A 38 -5.00 -14.13 15.72
CA LEU A 38 -5.91 -15.27 15.66
C LEU A 38 -5.49 -16.27 14.57
N ASN A 39 -5.27 -15.79 13.34
CA ASN A 39 -4.93 -16.61 12.18
C ASN A 39 -3.56 -17.30 12.32
N SER A 40 -2.67 -16.76 13.14
CA SER A 40 -1.37 -17.39 13.43
C SER A 40 -1.51 -18.73 14.15
N LYS A 41 -2.60 -18.94 14.89
CA LYS A 41 -2.87 -20.11 15.77
C LYS A 41 -1.79 -20.34 16.86
N LEU A 42 -0.96 -19.33 17.13
CA LEU A 42 0.17 -19.41 18.10
C LEU A 42 -0.27 -19.13 19.55
N PHE A 43 -1.41 -18.48 19.74
CA PHE A 43 -1.76 -17.89 21.03
C PHE A 43 -3.00 -18.52 21.65
N LYS A 44 -2.88 -19.01 22.89
CA LYS A 44 -4.02 -19.50 23.67
C LYS A 44 -4.99 -18.37 24.05
N LYS A 45 -4.48 -17.16 24.24
CA LYS A 45 -5.26 -15.98 24.60
C LYS A 45 -4.64 -14.72 24.00
N ILE A 46 -5.50 -13.83 23.54
CA ILE A 46 -5.18 -12.48 23.05
C ILE A 46 -5.80 -11.50 24.05
N LEU A 47 -4.99 -10.55 24.52
CA LEU A 47 -5.42 -9.54 25.46
C LEU A 47 -5.34 -8.16 24.82
N ILE A 48 -6.47 -7.49 24.71
CA ILE A 48 -6.55 -6.11 24.22
C ILE A 48 -6.57 -5.17 25.41
N VAL A 49 -5.65 -4.21 25.42
CA VAL A 49 -5.53 -3.20 26.47
C VAL A 49 -5.94 -1.85 25.91
N THR A 50 -7.08 -1.31 26.34
CA THR A 50 -7.66 -0.10 25.78
C THR A 50 -8.26 0.80 26.85
N ASN A 51 -8.34 2.11 26.56
CA ASN A 51 -9.11 3.06 27.41
C ASN A 51 -10.52 3.31 26.88
N ASN A 52 -10.88 2.73 25.73
CA ASN A 52 -12.22 2.82 25.15
C ASN A 52 -12.91 1.44 25.16
N LEU A 53 -13.38 1.00 26.33
CA LEU A 53 -14.05 -0.29 26.48
C LEU A 53 -15.40 -0.34 25.74
N GLN A 54 -16.11 0.79 25.65
CA GLN A 54 -17.42 0.88 24.99
C GLN A 54 -17.32 0.52 23.49
N HIS A 55 -16.23 0.91 22.84
CA HIS A 55 -15.98 0.59 21.44
C HIS A 55 -16.02 -0.93 21.17
N PHE A 56 -15.55 -1.72 22.10
CA PHE A 56 -15.47 -3.17 21.96
C PHE A 56 -16.73 -3.91 22.39
N LYS A 57 -17.64 -3.28 23.18
CA LYS A 57 -18.89 -3.92 23.61
C LYS A 57 -19.81 -4.30 22.44
N LYS A 58 -19.74 -3.56 21.34
CA LYS A 58 -20.55 -3.79 20.14
C LYS A 58 -19.99 -4.88 19.21
N LYS A 59 -18.75 -5.32 19.42
CA LYS A 59 -18.08 -6.34 18.61
C LYS A 59 -18.14 -7.70 19.30
N LYS A 60 -18.52 -8.74 18.57
CA LYS A 60 -18.46 -10.12 19.06
C LYS A 60 -17.07 -10.70 18.84
N TYR A 61 -16.40 -11.13 19.89
CA TYR A 61 -15.07 -11.72 19.82
C TYR A 61 -15.09 -13.19 20.31
N PRO A 62 -14.19 -14.05 19.81
CA PRO A 62 -13.99 -15.39 20.34
C PRO A 62 -13.62 -15.36 21.82
N LYS A 63 -13.96 -16.43 22.57
CA LYS A 63 -13.60 -16.60 23.99
C LYS A 63 -12.10 -16.48 24.30
N SER A 64 -11.26 -16.67 23.29
CA SER A 64 -9.81 -16.49 23.38
C SER A 64 -9.36 -15.02 23.51
N ILE A 65 -10.23 -14.05 23.23
CA ILE A 65 -9.96 -12.62 23.38
C ILE A 65 -10.50 -12.12 24.72
N SER A 66 -9.68 -11.37 25.43
CA SER A 66 -10.08 -10.59 26.62
C SER A 66 -9.71 -9.13 26.43
N ILE A 67 -10.49 -8.24 27.05
CA ILE A 67 -10.30 -6.80 26.94
C ILE A 67 -10.20 -6.23 28.34
N ILE A 68 -9.19 -5.39 28.59
CA ILE A 68 -9.00 -4.73 29.87
C ILE A 68 -8.73 -3.23 29.69
N LYS A 69 -8.99 -2.47 30.77
CA LYS A 69 -8.68 -1.03 30.81
C LYS A 69 -7.17 -0.81 30.93
N GLY A 70 -6.64 0.06 30.08
CA GLY A 70 -5.23 0.47 30.08
C GLY A 70 -4.86 1.41 31.23
N GLY A 71 -3.61 1.82 31.25
CA GLY A 71 -3.05 2.83 32.14
C GLY A 71 -3.00 4.23 31.51
N LYS A 72 -2.36 5.15 32.22
CA LYS A 72 -2.10 6.51 31.73
C LYS A 72 -1.04 6.52 30.64
N GLU A 73 -0.01 5.70 30.80
CA GLU A 73 1.11 5.56 29.88
C GLU A 73 1.14 4.16 29.25
N ARG A 74 2.02 3.97 28.22
CA ARG A 74 2.22 2.69 27.55
C ARG A 74 2.75 1.63 28.51
N SER A 75 3.75 1.97 29.32
CA SER A 75 4.32 1.09 30.36
C SER A 75 3.29 0.64 31.39
N ASP A 76 2.41 1.55 31.87
CA ASP A 76 1.33 1.20 32.78
C ASP A 76 0.35 0.21 32.15
N SER A 77 0.02 0.41 30.88
CA SER A 77 -0.87 -0.48 30.13
C SER A 77 -0.26 -1.88 29.96
N SER A 78 1.05 -1.95 29.69
CA SER A 78 1.79 -3.20 29.62
C SER A 78 1.83 -3.92 30.97
N LEU A 79 2.16 -3.22 32.06
CA LEU A 79 2.18 -3.81 33.39
C LEU A 79 0.81 -4.33 33.83
N LYS A 80 -0.28 -3.59 33.53
CA LYS A 80 -1.65 -4.06 33.78
C LYS A 80 -1.97 -5.35 33.02
N ALA A 81 -1.51 -5.45 31.75
CA ALA A 81 -1.65 -6.66 30.96
C ALA A 81 -0.90 -7.84 31.61
N LEU A 82 0.33 -7.63 32.04
CA LEU A 82 1.13 -8.67 32.69
C LEU A 82 0.49 -9.12 34.01
N LYS A 83 0.04 -8.17 34.85
CA LYS A 83 -0.70 -8.49 36.10
C LYS A 83 -1.95 -9.30 35.81
N TYR A 84 -2.73 -8.94 34.80
CA TYR A 84 -3.92 -9.70 34.37
C TYR A 84 -3.57 -11.12 33.92
N LEU A 85 -2.48 -11.27 33.14
CA LEU A 85 -2.07 -12.55 32.57
C LEU A 85 -1.43 -13.50 33.61
N LYS A 86 -0.88 -13.00 34.73
CA LYS A 86 -0.21 -13.79 35.78
C LYS A 86 -1.04 -14.97 36.23
N ARG A 87 -2.36 -14.81 36.38
CA ARG A 87 -3.31 -15.88 36.79
C ARG A 87 -3.36 -17.07 35.83
N TYR A 88 -2.98 -16.88 34.55
CA TYR A 88 -2.94 -17.95 33.55
C TYR A 88 -1.60 -18.66 33.48
N LYS A 89 -0.61 -18.27 34.28
CA LYS A 89 0.75 -18.82 34.33
C LYS A 89 1.37 -18.98 32.93
N PRO A 90 1.40 -17.92 32.09
CA PRO A 90 1.89 -18.03 30.71
C PRO A 90 3.40 -18.32 30.70
N LYS A 91 3.84 -19.21 29.81
CA LYS A 91 5.27 -19.42 29.57
C LYS A 91 5.90 -18.24 28.84
N ASN A 92 5.20 -17.75 27.82
CA ASN A 92 5.68 -16.68 26.94
C ASN A 92 4.58 -15.64 26.75
N VAL A 93 4.99 -14.38 26.55
CA VAL A 93 4.12 -13.26 26.21
C VAL A 93 4.71 -12.48 25.06
N PHE A 94 3.84 -12.10 24.11
CA PHE A 94 4.13 -11.18 23.03
C PHE A 94 3.44 -9.87 23.33
N VAL A 95 4.17 -8.76 23.21
CA VAL A 95 3.63 -7.41 23.40
C VAL A 95 3.71 -6.66 22.11
N HIS A 96 2.60 -6.07 21.70
CA HIS A 96 2.44 -5.45 20.39
C HIS A 96 1.71 -4.11 20.47
N ASP A 97 2.22 -3.12 19.75
CA ASP A 97 1.55 -1.84 19.56
C ASP A 97 0.45 -1.96 18.50
N ALA A 98 -0.82 -1.73 18.85
CA ALA A 98 -1.95 -1.74 17.91
C ALA A 98 -1.73 -0.84 16.66
N ALA A 99 -0.83 0.12 16.77
CA ALA A 99 -0.48 1.04 15.68
C ALA A 99 0.48 0.46 14.63
N ARG A 100 0.80 -0.83 14.67
CA ARG A 100 1.61 -1.52 13.66
C ARG A 100 0.79 -2.64 12.99
N PRO A 101 -0.14 -2.31 12.10
CA PRO A 101 -1.04 -3.30 11.49
C PRO A 101 -0.36 -4.28 10.54
N ASN A 102 0.85 -3.95 10.03
CA ASN A 102 1.42 -4.62 8.86
C ASN A 102 2.45 -5.71 9.15
N PHE A 103 2.63 -6.15 10.41
CA PHE A 103 3.46 -7.32 10.69
C PHE A 103 2.88 -8.59 10.04
N SER A 104 3.75 -9.51 9.62
CA SER A 104 3.32 -10.76 9.00
C SER A 104 3.17 -11.90 10.02
N ILE A 105 2.38 -12.93 9.67
CA ILE A 105 2.32 -14.19 10.43
C ILE A 105 3.69 -14.91 10.40
N ARG A 106 4.47 -14.73 9.33
CA ARG A 106 5.84 -15.25 9.24
C ARG A 106 6.73 -14.65 10.33
N LEU A 107 6.63 -13.35 10.58
CA LEU A 107 7.36 -12.69 11.67
C LEU A 107 6.97 -13.28 13.04
N LEU A 108 5.67 -13.47 13.32
CA LEU A 108 5.21 -14.11 14.55
C LEU A 108 5.81 -15.49 14.75
N LYS A 109 5.82 -16.32 13.70
CA LYS A 109 6.41 -17.68 13.74
C LYS A 109 7.91 -17.61 13.96
N ASN A 110 8.62 -16.67 13.34
CA ASN A 110 10.05 -16.48 13.52
C ASN A 110 10.39 -16.03 14.95
N ILE A 111 9.64 -15.09 15.51
CA ILE A 111 9.78 -14.66 16.91
C ILE A 111 9.56 -15.86 17.85
N ALA A 112 8.49 -16.63 17.65
CA ALA A 112 8.17 -17.80 18.48
C ALA A 112 9.27 -18.86 18.42
N LYS A 113 9.83 -19.12 17.23
CA LYS A 113 10.94 -20.07 17.05
C LYS A 113 12.17 -19.63 17.83
N ASN A 114 12.56 -18.37 17.75
CA ASN A 114 13.75 -17.84 18.41
C ASN A 114 13.57 -17.75 19.95
N LEU A 115 12.34 -17.54 20.43
CA LEU A 115 12.04 -17.48 21.86
C LEU A 115 12.19 -18.83 22.57
N LYS A 116 12.26 -19.96 21.84
CA LYS A 116 12.53 -21.27 22.46
C LYS A 116 13.88 -21.26 23.20
N ASN A 117 14.88 -20.59 22.65
CA ASN A 117 16.25 -20.56 23.14
C ASN A 117 16.69 -19.18 23.67
N SER A 118 15.74 -18.28 23.94
CA SER A 118 16.05 -16.92 24.37
C SER A 118 15.04 -16.46 25.44
N LYS A 119 15.44 -15.48 26.28
CA LYS A 119 14.53 -14.85 27.25
C LYS A 119 13.72 -13.73 26.62
N ALA A 120 14.29 -13.04 25.64
CA ALA A 120 13.68 -11.96 24.89
C ALA A 120 14.04 -12.05 23.42
N VAL A 121 13.07 -11.74 22.52
CA VAL A 121 13.25 -11.64 21.07
C VAL A 121 12.61 -10.38 20.57
N VAL A 122 13.39 -9.56 19.87
CA VAL A 122 13.00 -8.22 19.40
C VAL A 122 13.30 -8.09 17.92
N PRO A 123 12.30 -7.83 17.06
CA PRO A 123 12.56 -7.52 15.65
C PRO A 123 13.14 -6.13 15.51
N ILE A 124 14.14 -5.99 14.63
CA ILE A 124 14.80 -4.73 14.33
C ILE A 124 14.88 -4.47 12.83
N ILE A 125 14.93 -3.21 12.46
CA ILE A 125 15.38 -2.74 11.15
C ILE A 125 16.49 -1.71 11.33
N ASN A 126 17.41 -1.65 10.37
CA ASN A 126 18.45 -0.63 10.36
C ASN A 126 17.90 0.69 9.81
N SER A 127 18.41 1.81 10.31
CA SER A 127 18.10 3.12 9.72
C SER A 127 18.71 3.24 8.32
N ARG A 128 17.93 3.78 7.38
CA ARG A 128 18.42 4.14 6.05
C ARG A 128 18.97 5.57 6.02
N ASP A 129 18.38 6.43 6.84
CA ASP A 129 18.72 7.85 6.88
C ASP A 129 19.88 8.12 7.83
N THR A 130 20.56 9.24 7.60
CA THR A 130 21.54 9.77 8.54
C THR A 130 20.82 10.33 9.75
N ILE A 131 21.18 9.86 10.95
CA ILE A 131 20.56 10.29 12.20
C ILE A 131 21.45 11.29 12.93
N LYS A 132 20.84 12.42 13.26
CA LYS A 132 21.44 13.46 14.11
C LYS A 132 20.84 13.40 15.50
N TYR A 133 21.67 13.37 16.52
CA TYR A 133 21.24 13.49 17.90
C TYR A 133 21.44 14.93 18.37
N LYS A 134 20.34 15.59 18.74
CA LYS A 134 20.32 16.99 19.19
C LYS A 134 20.17 17.03 20.71
N THR A 135 21.12 17.67 21.39
CA THR A 135 20.98 18.13 22.76
C THR A 135 20.58 19.61 22.76
N GLN A 136 20.42 20.21 23.95
CA GLN A 136 20.14 21.66 24.05
C GLN A 136 21.18 22.52 23.31
N ASN A 137 22.47 22.16 23.37
CA ASN A 137 23.57 23.00 22.89
C ASN A 137 24.38 22.41 21.72
N ARG A 138 24.18 21.15 21.35
CA ARG A 138 25.00 20.49 20.32
C ARG A 138 24.20 19.49 19.47
N ILE A 139 24.69 19.28 18.23
CA ILE A 139 24.19 18.26 17.32
C ILE A 139 25.33 17.28 17.06
N PHE A 140 25.05 15.99 17.24
CA PHE A 140 26.01 14.91 17.02
C PHE A 140 25.55 14.03 15.83
N ASN A 141 26.51 13.54 15.07
CA ASN A 141 26.26 12.47 14.10
C ASN A 141 26.25 11.13 14.84
N LEU A 142 25.18 10.36 14.64
CA LEU A 142 25.16 8.97 15.08
C LEU A 142 25.55 8.05 13.93
N ASN A 143 26.43 7.09 14.18
CA ASN A 143 26.74 6.07 13.19
C ASN A 143 25.50 5.17 13.01
N ARG A 144 24.86 5.27 11.85
CA ARG A 144 23.62 4.53 11.55
C ARG A 144 23.80 3.01 11.60
N SER A 145 25.02 2.47 11.38
CA SER A 145 25.28 1.03 11.48
C SER A 145 25.08 0.47 12.88
N ASN A 146 25.21 1.33 13.91
CA ASN A 146 25.06 0.97 15.31
C ASN A 146 23.65 1.26 15.86
N LEU A 147 22.73 1.73 15.00
CA LEU A 147 21.39 2.12 15.41
C LEU A 147 20.37 1.03 15.03
N LEU A 148 19.71 0.51 16.04
CA LEU A 148 18.71 -0.53 15.90
C LEU A 148 17.32 0.07 16.11
N LEU A 149 16.50 0.10 15.06
CA LEU A 149 15.11 0.54 15.17
C LEU A 149 14.23 -0.65 15.55
N THR A 150 13.82 -0.69 16.83
CA THR A 150 13.01 -1.79 17.37
C THR A 150 11.58 -1.73 16.87
N GLN A 151 11.05 -2.90 16.53
CA GLN A 151 9.65 -3.07 16.15
C GLN A 151 8.90 -3.92 17.18
N THR A 152 7.58 -3.93 17.08
CA THR A 152 6.71 -4.90 17.78
C THR A 152 5.97 -5.74 16.72
N PRO A 153 5.60 -7.01 17.00
CA PRO A 153 5.58 -7.67 18.31
C PRO A 153 6.98 -7.99 18.88
N GLN A 154 7.17 -7.73 20.18
CA GLN A 154 8.32 -8.18 20.96
C GLN A 154 7.87 -9.35 21.82
N ALA A 155 8.70 -10.36 22.01
CA ALA A 155 8.34 -11.54 22.77
C ALA A 155 9.33 -11.86 23.89
N PHE A 156 8.78 -12.33 25.01
CA PHE A 156 9.55 -12.52 26.24
C PHE A 156 9.12 -13.80 26.97
N ARG A 157 10.04 -14.39 27.72
CA ARG A 157 9.65 -15.30 28.80
C ARG A 157 8.84 -14.52 29.81
N PHE A 158 7.65 -14.97 30.12
CA PHE A 158 6.72 -14.21 30.93
C PHE A 158 7.26 -13.90 32.33
N LYS A 159 7.86 -14.90 33.01
CA LYS A 159 8.42 -14.73 34.35
C LYS A 159 9.48 -13.61 34.37
N ASP A 160 10.44 -13.67 33.43
CA ASP A 160 11.52 -12.68 33.35
C ASP A 160 10.97 -11.26 33.15
N LEU A 161 10.05 -11.08 32.16
CA LEU A 161 9.46 -9.76 31.90
C LEU A 161 8.63 -9.26 33.08
N TYR A 162 7.82 -10.14 33.69
CA TYR A 162 6.95 -9.75 34.82
C TYR A 162 7.75 -9.28 36.04
N GLU A 163 8.81 -10.01 36.41
CA GLU A 163 9.66 -9.64 37.57
C GLU A 163 10.35 -8.28 37.36
N ILE A 164 10.84 -8.00 36.15
CA ILE A 164 11.47 -6.71 35.87
C ILE A 164 10.44 -5.58 35.80
N ALA A 165 9.28 -5.85 35.18
CA ALA A 165 8.27 -4.82 34.96
C ALA A 165 7.54 -4.40 36.23
N LYS A 166 7.37 -5.30 37.24
CA LYS A 166 6.69 -4.96 38.50
C LYS A 166 7.44 -3.91 39.33
N ASP A 167 8.78 -3.92 39.25
CA ASP A 167 9.65 -3.07 40.06
C ASP A 167 10.05 -1.77 39.31
N GLN A 168 9.58 -1.62 38.06
CA GLN A 168 9.93 -0.47 37.22
C GLN A 168 9.22 0.81 37.66
N LYS A 169 10.00 1.80 38.10
CA LYS A 169 9.51 3.13 38.52
C LYS A 169 9.50 4.15 37.36
N SER A 170 10.39 4.01 36.39
CA SER A 170 10.53 4.95 35.28
C SER A 170 9.68 4.55 34.06
N LYS A 171 9.30 5.54 33.24
CA LYS A 171 8.60 5.31 31.98
C LYS A 171 9.54 4.69 30.97
N VAL A 172 9.14 3.61 30.32
CA VAL A 172 9.88 2.98 29.24
C VAL A 172 9.08 3.02 27.93
N THR A 173 9.79 3.12 26.82
CA THR A 173 9.18 3.22 25.48
C THR A 173 8.73 1.86 24.96
N ASP A 174 9.43 0.79 25.31
CA ASP A 174 9.10 -0.60 24.97
C ASP A 174 9.63 -1.57 26.06
N GLU A 175 9.25 -2.84 25.96
CA GLU A 175 9.64 -3.88 26.91
C GLU A 175 11.12 -4.28 26.78
N ALA A 176 11.71 -4.13 25.58
CA ALA A 176 13.13 -4.37 25.35
C ALA A 176 14.00 -3.47 26.23
N THR A 177 13.58 -2.22 26.44
CA THR A 177 14.28 -1.27 27.32
C THR A 177 14.41 -1.78 28.76
N LEU A 178 13.43 -2.55 29.26
CA LEU A 178 13.51 -3.15 30.59
C LEU A 178 14.63 -4.18 30.71
N PHE A 179 14.83 -4.98 29.64
CA PHE A 179 15.90 -5.96 29.60
C PHE A 179 17.28 -5.28 29.47
N ILE A 180 17.37 -4.25 28.64
CA ILE A 180 18.61 -3.47 28.46
C ILE A 180 19.04 -2.83 29.78
N ASN A 181 18.11 -2.21 30.50
CA ASN A 181 18.39 -1.56 31.80
C ASN A 181 18.81 -2.53 32.91
N LYS A 182 18.68 -3.82 32.70
CA LYS A 182 19.08 -4.91 33.62
C LYS A 182 20.21 -5.76 33.04
N ASP A 183 20.85 -5.32 31.96
CA ASP A 183 21.92 -6.04 31.24
C ASP A 183 21.54 -7.47 30.84
N LEU A 184 20.24 -7.70 30.61
CA LEU A 184 19.75 -9.01 30.21
C LEU A 184 19.81 -9.19 28.69
N LYS A 185 20.25 -10.38 28.30
CA LYS A 185 20.46 -10.73 26.89
C LYS A 185 19.14 -10.72 26.11
N ILE A 186 19.13 -9.95 25.02
CA ILE A 186 18.07 -9.90 24.02
C ILE A 186 18.58 -10.54 22.72
N LYS A 187 17.74 -11.36 22.08
CA LYS A 187 17.97 -11.82 20.73
C LYS A 187 17.30 -10.87 19.76
N PHE A 188 18.10 -10.10 19.03
CA PHE A 188 17.60 -9.30 17.90
C PHE A 188 17.47 -10.19 16.66
N ILE A 189 16.38 -9.98 15.92
CA ILE A 189 16.10 -10.67 14.65
C ILE A 189 15.69 -9.66 13.58
N PRO A 190 15.84 -9.97 12.28
CA PRO A 190 15.33 -9.09 11.23
C PRO A 190 13.84 -8.85 11.37
N GLY A 191 13.46 -7.58 11.34
CA GLY A 191 12.08 -7.11 11.27
C GLY A 191 11.59 -6.99 9.84
N GLU A 192 10.48 -6.27 9.65
CA GLU A 192 9.84 -6.08 8.35
C GLU A 192 9.67 -4.59 8.05
N LYS A 193 10.04 -4.16 6.83
CA LYS A 193 9.97 -2.75 6.43
C LYS A 193 8.52 -2.24 6.44
N GLU A 194 7.60 -3.10 6.04
CA GLU A 194 6.17 -2.81 5.98
C GLU A 194 5.54 -2.70 7.38
N ASN A 195 6.19 -3.24 8.42
CA ASN A 195 5.73 -3.18 9.81
C ASN A 195 6.01 -1.81 10.46
N ASN A 196 5.71 -0.74 9.74
CA ASN A 196 5.85 0.62 10.22
C ASN A 196 4.80 0.97 11.27
N LYS A 197 5.17 1.87 12.19
CA LYS A 197 4.25 2.37 13.20
C LYS A 197 3.48 3.56 12.64
N ILE A 198 2.17 3.40 12.46
CA ILE A 198 1.27 4.49 12.11
C ILE A 198 1.29 5.52 13.24
N THR A 199 1.79 6.72 12.95
CA THR A 199 1.99 7.79 13.91
C THR A 199 1.26 9.06 13.52
N TYR A 200 1.28 9.38 12.23
CA TYR A 200 0.63 10.52 11.60
C TYR A 200 -0.47 10.08 10.66
N ILE A 201 -1.39 10.97 10.32
CA ILE A 201 -2.48 10.67 9.36
C ILE A 201 -1.94 10.31 7.97
N ASP A 202 -0.79 10.87 7.60
CA ASP A 202 -0.14 10.64 6.32
C ASP A 202 0.42 9.20 6.19
N ASP A 203 0.71 8.53 7.30
CA ASP A 203 1.17 7.13 7.31
C ASP A 203 0.10 6.15 6.80
N ILE A 204 -1.16 6.58 6.71
CA ILE A 204 -2.28 5.76 6.21
C ILE A 204 -2.81 6.20 4.84
N LYS A 205 -2.23 7.24 4.25
CA LYS A 205 -2.58 7.64 2.89
C LYS A 205 -2.10 6.55 1.93
N THR A 206 -2.98 5.64 1.57
CA THR A 206 -2.76 4.77 0.41
C THR A 206 -2.76 5.65 -0.84
N PRO A 207 -1.84 5.46 -1.78
CA PRO A 207 -1.93 6.11 -3.08
C PRO A 207 -3.32 5.83 -3.67
N LYS A 208 -4.06 6.88 -4.02
CA LYS A 208 -5.34 6.72 -4.70
C LYS A 208 -5.07 6.15 -6.08
N THR A 209 -5.60 4.97 -6.37
CA THR A 209 -5.58 4.38 -7.70
C THR A 209 -6.88 4.73 -8.40
N PHE A 210 -6.78 5.27 -9.60
CA PHE A 210 -7.91 5.57 -10.47
C PHE A 210 -7.90 4.59 -11.64
N TYR A 211 -9.07 4.24 -12.12
CA TYR A 211 -9.26 3.36 -13.26
C TYR A 211 -10.04 4.12 -14.32
N GLY A 212 -9.67 3.95 -15.57
CA GLY A 212 -10.37 4.53 -16.69
C GLY A 212 -10.49 3.51 -17.83
N ILE A 213 -11.57 3.62 -18.57
CA ILE A 213 -11.82 2.88 -19.80
C ILE A 213 -12.00 3.90 -20.92
N GLY A 214 -11.46 3.62 -22.09
CA GLY A 214 -11.67 4.38 -23.30
C GLY A 214 -12.06 3.44 -24.42
N PHE A 215 -12.95 3.87 -25.25
CA PHE A 215 -13.42 3.14 -26.43
C PHE A 215 -13.53 4.11 -27.60
N ASP A 216 -13.06 3.69 -28.77
CA ASP A 216 -13.19 4.46 -30.01
C ASP A 216 -13.39 3.52 -31.19
N ILE A 217 -14.14 3.98 -32.20
CA ILE A 217 -14.41 3.25 -33.42
C ILE A 217 -14.44 4.20 -34.60
N HIS A 218 -13.78 3.83 -35.67
CA HIS A 218 -13.74 4.60 -36.91
C HIS A 218 -13.94 3.71 -38.12
N LYS A 219 -14.61 4.24 -39.13
CA LYS A 219 -14.82 3.57 -40.42
C LYS A 219 -13.51 3.46 -41.18
N LEU A 220 -13.28 2.31 -41.79
CA LEU A 220 -12.14 2.07 -42.68
C LEU A 220 -12.46 2.51 -44.10
N VAL A 221 -11.63 3.42 -44.64
CA VAL A 221 -11.82 3.99 -46.00
C VAL A 221 -10.57 3.81 -46.86
N LYS A 222 -10.75 3.53 -48.15
CA LYS A 222 -9.66 3.36 -49.11
C LYS A 222 -8.88 4.64 -49.30
N ASN A 223 -7.62 4.52 -49.71
CA ASN A 223 -6.72 5.63 -50.08
C ASN A 223 -6.43 6.63 -48.92
N LYS A 224 -6.72 6.25 -47.68
CA LYS A 224 -6.33 7.02 -46.49
C LYS A 224 -5.15 6.37 -45.79
N LYS A 225 -4.29 7.15 -45.15
CA LYS A 225 -3.17 6.63 -44.34
C LYS A 225 -3.72 6.06 -43.04
N LEU A 226 -3.27 4.86 -42.68
CA LEU A 226 -3.61 4.23 -41.41
C LEU A 226 -2.60 4.61 -40.34
N TYR A 227 -3.10 5.10 -39.20
CA TYR A 227 -2.30 5.35 -37.99
C TYR A 227 -2.86 4.55 -36.82
N LEU A 228 -1.97 3.85 -36.09
CA LEU A 228 -2.32 3.07 -34.91
C LEU A 228 -1.25 3.27 -33.85
N GLY A 229 -1.63 3.85 -32.69
CA GLY A 229 -0.74 4.17 -31.59
C GLY A 229 0.36 5.17 -31.99
N GLY A 230 0.04 6.13 -32.88
CA GLY A 230 0.97 7.13 -33.40
C GLY A 230 1.85 6.64 -34.57
N LEU A 231 1.86 5.33 -34.84
CA LEU A 231 2.64 4.70 -35.91
C LEU A 231 1.88 4.67 -37.21
N LYS A 232 2.52 5.04 -38.34
CA LYS A 232 1.97 4.84 -39.68
C LYS A 232 2.09 3.37 -40.05
N ILE A 233 0.96 2.73 -40.37
CA ILE A 233 0.88 1.32 -40.78
C ILE A 233 0.76 1.24 -42.31
N PRO A 234 1.60 0.44 -42.98
CA PRO A 234 1.45 0.17 -44.41
C PRO A 234 0.19 -0.66 -44.66
N PHE A 235 -0.86 0.01 -45.11
CA PHE A 235 -2.15 -0.61 -45.44
C PHE A 235 -2.86 0.23 -46.50
N HIS A 236 -3.66 -0.42 -47.36
CA HIS A 236 -4.36 0.22 -48.49
C HIS A 236 -5.50 1.15 -48.08
N SER A 237 -5.91 1.09 -46.82
CA SER A 237 -7.03 1.83 -46.26
C SER A 237 -6.63 2.45 -44.93
N GLY A 238 -7.28 3.53 -44.52
CA GLY A 238 -7.07 4.18 -43.23
C GLY A 238 -8.39 4.53 -42.57
N LEU A 239 -8.32 4.99 -41.34
CA LEU A 239 -9.50 5.30 -40.55
C LEU A 239 -10.03 6.70 -40.89
N GLU A 240 -11.35 6.81 -41.05
CA GLU A 240 -12.05 8.07 -41.29
C GLU A 240 -12.24 8.80 -39.97
N GLY A 241 -11.89 10.06 -39.91
CA GLY A 241 -12.05 10.89 -38.71
C GLY A 241 -11.71 12.33 -39.01
N HIS A 242 -12.05 13.23 -38.08
CA HIS A 242 -11.72 14.64 -38.16
C HIS A 242 -10.21 14.90 -37.96
N SER A 243 -9.56 14.00 -37.20
CA SER A 243 -8.11 13.92 -36.98
C SER A 243 -7.46 12.88 -37.93
N ASP A 244 -6.37 12.25 -37.50
CA ASP A 244 -5.75 11.13 -38.21
C ASP A 244 -6.48 9.77 -37.98
N GLY A 245 -7.54 9.76 -37.14
CA GLY A 245 -8.37 8.58 -36.86
C GLY A 245 -7.64 7.48 -36.07
N ASP A 246 -6.62 7.82 -35.28
CA ASP A 246 -5.89 6.83 -34.48
C ASP A 246 -6.71 6.37 -33.27
N VAL A 247 -7.50 5.30 -33.46
CA VAL A 247 -8.39 4.74 -32.44
C VAL A 247 -7.67 4.31 -31.17
N ILE A 248 -6.39 3.91 -31.26
CA ILE A 248 -5.60 3.52 -30.07
C ILE A 248 -5.34 4.76 -29.20
N LEU A 249 -4.85 5.84 -29.79
CA LEU A 249 -4.54 7.05 -29.04
C LEU A 249 -5.80 7.75 -28.55
N HIS A 250 -6.90 7.74 -29.30
CA HIS A 250 -8.20 8.28 -28.85
C HIS A 250 -8.72 7.52 -27.63
N ALA A 251 -8.73 6.18 -27.67
CA ALA A 251 -9.13 5.36 -26.53
C ALA A 251 -8.20 5.57 -25.30
N ILE A 252 -6.89 5.74 -25.53
CA ILE A 252 -5.96 6.06 -24.43
C ILE A 252 -6.30 7.44 -23.81
N ILE A 253 -6.56 8.46 -24.61
CA ILE A 253 -6.95 9.79 -24.13
C ILE A 253 -8.21 9.68 -23.29
N ASP A 254 -9.26 9.05 -23.79
CA ASP A 254 -10.53 8.89 -23.08
C ASP A 254 -10.39 8.06 -21.79
N SER A 255 -9.57 7.03 -21.80
CA SER A 255 -9.28 6.25 -20.57
C SER A 255 -8.61 7.11 -19.49
N ILE A 256 -7.65 7.95 -19.87
CA ILE A 256 -6.99 8.87 -18.93
C ILE A 256 -7.97 9.91 -18.41
N LEU A 257 -8.71 10.57 -19.30
CA LEU A 257 -9.71 11.58 -18.94
C LEU A 257 -10.79 10.99 -18.00
N GLY A 258 -11.29 9.79 -18.31
CA GLY A 258 -12.26 9.09 -17.47
C GLY A 258 -11.71 8.74 -16.08
N ALA A 259 -10.46 8.25 -15.99
CA ALA A 259 -9.81 7.94 -14.73
C ALA A 259 -9.73 9.16 -13.79
N ILE A 260 -9.47 10.35 -14.34
CA ILE A 260 -9.38 11.60 -13.58
C ILE A 260 -10.69 12.41 -13.52
N LYS A 261 -11.80 11.79 -13.89
CA LYS A 261 -13.17 12.36 -13.86
C LYS A 261 -13.30 13.63 -14.71
N LYS A 262 -12.64 13.64 -15.86
CA LYS A 262 -12.76 14.69 -16.87
C LYS A 262 -13.77 14.28 -17.95
N LYS A 263 -14.16 15.24 -18.80
CA LYS A 263 -14.99 14.98 -19.98
C LYS A 263 -14.19 14.28 -21.07
N ASP A 264 -14.87 13.79 -22.10
CA ASP A 264 -14.33 13.02 -23.22
C ASP A 264 -13.42 13.82 -24.16
N ILE A 265 -12.77 13.10 -25.08
CA ILE A 265 -11.87 13.63 -26.10
C ILE A 265 -12.59 14.67 -27.00
N GLY A 266 -13.87 14.48 -27.33
CA GLY A 266 -14.65 15.39 -28.17
C GLY A 266 -14.87 16.76 -27.50
N THR A 267 -14.98 16.79 -26.18
CA THR A 267 -15.03 18.07 -25.42
C THR A 267 -13.73 18.81 -25.42
N TYR A 268 -12.59 18.11 -25.34
CA TYR A 268 -11.24 18.73 -25.34
C TYR A 268 -10.76 19.12 -26.73
N PHE A 269 -11.15 18.37 -27.75
CA PHE A 269 -10.75 18.54 -29.14
C PHE A 269 -12.00 18.49 -30.07
N PRO A 270 -12.86 19.51 -29.97
CA PRO A 270 -14.11 19.53 -30.75
C PRO A 270 -13.85 19.58 -32.25
N ASN A 271 -14.83 19.13 -33.05
CA ASN A 271 -14.79 19.12 -34.51
C ASN A 271 -14.85 20.53 -35.12
N THR A 272 -13.81 21.32 -34.85
CA THR A 272 -13.64 22.70 -35.37
C THR A 272 -12.49 22.76 -36.38
N LYS A 273 -12.42 23.81 -37.15
CA LYS A 273 -11.29 24.06 -38.11
C LYS A 273 -9.94 23.98 -37.43
N LYS A 274 -9.83 24.42 -36.16
CA LYS A 274 -8.59 24.38 -35.37
C LYS A 274 -8.01 22.98 -35.18
N PHE A 275 -8.87 21.98 -35.04
CA PHE A 275 -8.46 20.59 -34.78
C PHE A 275 -8.54 19.67 -36.00
N LYS A 276 -8.96 20.21 -37.16
CA LYS A 276 -9.04 19.45 -38.40
C LYS A 276 -7.65 18.94 -38.80
N ASN A 277 -7.51 17.64 -39.10
CA ASN A 277 -6.28 16.98 -39.50
C ASN A 277 -5.14 17.01 -38.46
N VAL A 278 -5.45 17.33 -37.19
CA VAL A 278 -4.45 17.26 -36.10
C VAL A 278 -4.11 15.79 -35.84
N ARG A 279 -2.81 15.51 -35.74
CA ARG A 279 -2.31 14.17 -35.40
C ARG A 279 -2.60 13.86 -33.92
N SER A 280 -3.12 12.65 -33.65
CA SER A 280 -3.49 12.18 -32.29
C SER A 280 -2.34 12.26 -31.26
N PRO A 281 -1.04 12.07 -31.62
CA PRO A 281 0.05 12.35 -30.69
C PRO A 281 0.09 13.79 -30.18
N LYS A 282 -0.33 14.79 -30.97
CA LYS A 282 -0.43 16.18 -30.55
C LYS A 282 -1.60 16.40 -29.57
N MET A 283 -2.66 15.58 -29.67
CA MET A 283 -3.79 15.61 -28.74
C MET A 283 -3.44 14.94 -27.41
N LEU A 284 -2.71 13.83 -27.43
CA LEU A 284 -2.26 13.12 -26.24
C LEU A 284 -1.28 13.93 -25.37
N LYS A 285 -0.38 14.68 -26.00
CA LYS A 285 0.69 15.42 -25.31
C LYS A 285 0.21 16.35 -24.19
N PRO A 286 -0.80 17.24 -24.37
CA PRO A 286 -1.30 18.07 -23.28
C PRO A 286 -1.97 17.25 -22.17
N ILE A 287 -2.62 16.13 -22.49
CA ILE A 287 -3.25 15.27 -21.49
C ILE A 287 -2.20 14.62 -20.57
N ILE A 288 -1.10 14.12 -21.14
CA ILE A 288 0.03 13.58 -20.36
C ILE A 288 0.69 14.68 -19.52
N PHE A 289 0.84 15.89 -20.07
CA PHE A 289 1.42 17.02 -19.34
C PHE A 289 0.55 17.40 -18.12
N ASP A 290 -0.77 17.49 -18.27
CA ASP A 290 -1.70 17.80 -17.18
C ASP A 290 -1.73 16.70 -16.10
N LEU A 291 -1.63 15.44 -16.53
CA LEU A 291 -1.53 14.29 -15.62
C LEU A 291 -0.29 14.41 -14.73
N ASN A 292 0.87 14.66 -15.34
CA ASN A 292 2.14 14.79 -14.63
C ASN A 292 2.14 15.98 -13.65
N ASN A 293 1.57 17.12 -14.05
CA ASN A 293 1.43 18.29 -13.17
C ASN A 293 0.49 18.04 -11.98
N SER A 294 -0.40 17.06 -12.10
CA SER A 294 -1.30 16.64 -11.02
C SER A 294 -0.68 15.57 -10.09
N ASN A 295 0.62 15.28 -10.22
CA ASN A 295 1.32 14.19 -9.51
C ASN A 295 0.64 12.82 -9.67
N LEU A 296 0.04 12.60 -10.83
CA LEU A 296 -0.55 11.32 -11.21
C LEU A 296 0.35 10.61 -12.22
N ILE A 297 0.42 9.30 -12.11
CA ILE A 297 1.18 8.45 -13.03
C ILE A 297 0.29 7.36 -13.59
N ILE A 298 0.57 6.96 -14.82
CA ILE A 298 -0.09 5.78 -15.41
C ILE A 298 0.66 4.54 -14.93
N ASN A 299 -0.07 3.58 -14.33
CA ASN A 299 0.53 2.32 -13.88
C ASN A 299 0.72 1.34 -15.04
N ASN A 300 -0.32 1.18 -15.87
CA ASN A 300 -0.30 0.31 -17.05
C ASN A 300 -1.39 0.69 -18.04
N LEU A 301 -1.23 0.25 -19.29
CA LEU A 301 -2.23 0.29 -20.34
C LEU A 301 -2.47 -1.12 -20.86
N ASP A 302 -3.73 -1.55 -20.93
CA ASP A 302 -4.13 -2.81 -21.57
C ASP A 302 -5.09 -2.49 -22.73
N ILE A 303 -4.63 -2.70 -23.96
CA ILE A 303 -5.28 -2.24 -25.19
C ILE A 303 -5.79 -3.44 -25.95
N ASN A 304 -7.08 -3.43 -26.31
CA ASN A 304 -7.66 -4.38 -27.25
C ASN A 304 -7.95 -3.67 -28.58
N LEU A 305 -7.23 -4.02 -29.62
CA LEU A 305 -7.49 -3.55 -30.99
C LEU A 305 -8.29 -4.61 -31.75
N ILE A 306 -9.52 -4.28 -32.08
CA ILE A 306 -10.44 -5.18 -32.77
C ILE A 306 -10.48 -4.78 -34.24
N CYS A 307 -9.94 -5.61 -35.13
CA CYS A 307 -9.98 -5.40 -36.57
C CYS A 307 -9.74 -6.70 -37.32
N GLN A 308 -10.33 -6.84 -38.51
CA GLN A 308 -10.13 -8.01 -39.37
C GLN A 308 -8.74 -7.94 -40.03
N LYS A 309 -8.35 -6.77 -40.50
CA LYS A 309 -7.03 -6.43 -41.08
C LYS A 309 -6.64 -4.96 -40.71
N PRO A 310 -5.34 -4.64 -40.69
CA PRO A 310 -4.18 -5.52 -40.86
C PRO A 310 -3.97 -6.46 -39.65
N ARG A 311 -3.17 -7.52 -39.80
CA ARG A 311 -2.83 -8.40 -38.66
C ARG A 311 -1.99 -7.62 -37.65
N VAL A 312 -2.56 -7.35 -36.49
CA VAL A 312 -1.95 -6.54 -35.40
C VAL A 312 -0.61 -7.13 -34.93
N SER A 313 -0.48 -8.45 -34.89
CA SER A 313 0.73 -9.16 -34.45
C SER A 313 2.00 -8.70 -35.19
N LYS A 314 1.88 -8.37 -36.48
CA LYS A 314 3.03 -7.87 -37.27
C LYS A 314 3.56 -6.51 -36.82
N TYR A 315 2.74 -5.71 -36.15
CA TYR A 315 3.04 -4.32 -35.78
C TYR A 315 3.05 -4.11 -34.27
N ARG A 316 2.68 -5.16 -33.49
CA ARG A 316 2.46 -5.11 -32.05
C ARG A 316 3.59 -4.38 -31.32
N ASP A 317 4.82 -4.86 -31.45
CA ASP A 317 5.96 -4.34 -30.71
C ASP A 317 6.33 -2.91 -31.14
N LYS A 318 6.17 -2.60 -32.44
CA LYS A 318 6.37 -1.24 -32.95
C LYS A 318 5.32 -0.27 -32.43
N ILE A 319 4.05 -0.70 -32.30
CA ILE A 319 2.97 0.10 -31.72
C ILE A 319 3.23 0.30 -30.22
N ILE A 320 3.56 -0.76 -29.46
CA ILE A 320 3.92 -0.65 -28.04
C ILE A 320 5.06 0.34 -27.83
N LYS A 321 6.12 0.24 -28.61
CA LYS A 321 7.27 1.17 -28.56
C LYS A 321 6.86 2.61 -28.87
N SER A 322 5.97 2.82 -29.83
CA SER A 322 5.42 4.14 -30.16
C SER A 322 4.61 4.72 -29.01
N VAL A 323 3.67 3.93 -28.45
CA VAL A 323 2.84 4.34 -27.30
C VAL A 323 3.70 4.60 -26.06
N SER A 324 4.69 3.75 -25.79
CA SER A 324 5.69 3.95 -24.72
C SER A 324 6.35 5.32 -24.82
N LYS A 325 6.84 5.67 -26.00
CA LYS A 325 7.49 6.97 -26.26
C LYS A 325 6.55 8.17 -26.08
N LEU A 326 5.27 8.00 -26.43
CA LEU A 326 4.26 9.06 -26.33
C LEU A 326 3.73 9.27 -24.91
N THR A 327 3.65 8.20 -24.11
CA THR A 327 3.10 8.23 -22.75
C THR A 327 4.15 8.35 -21.67
N GLY A 328 5.42 8.05 -21.98
CA GLY A 328 6.51 7.95 -20.99
C GLY A 328 6.51 6.65 -20.19
N LEU A 329 5.65 5.68 -20.52
CA LEU A 329 5.63 4.37 -19.90
C LEU A 329 6.75 3.46 -20.41
N ASN A 330 7.20 2.50 -19.60
CA ASN A 330 8.03 1.40 -20.08
C ASN A 330 7.19 0.45 -20.94
N GLU A 331 7.81 -0.23 -21.90
CA GLU A 331 7.12 -1.16 -22.80
C GLU A 331 6.43 -2.30 -22.05
N ASN A 332 6.98 -2.75 -20.91
CA ASN A 332 6.39 -3.78 -20.06
C ASN A 332 5.12 -3.32 -19.28
N GLN A 333 4.82 -2.04 -19.27
CA GLN A 333 3.59 -1.47 -18.72
C GLN A 333 2.47 -1.37 -19.75
N ILE A 334 2.75 -1.70 -21.01
CA ILE A 334 1.80 -1.61 -22.12
C ILE A 334 1.54 -3.00 -22.70
N ASN A 335 0.30 -3.40 -22.70
CA ASN A 335 -0.13 -4.62 -23.39
C ASN A 335 -1.02 -4.25 -24.56
N LEU A 336 -0.78 -4.86 -25.72
CA LEU A 336 -1.62 -4.72 -26.92
C LEU A 336 -2.06 -6.10 -27.40
N LYS A 337 -3.37 -6.30 -27.45
CA LYS A 337 -4.02 -7.52 -27.94
C LYS A 337 -4.77 -7.20 -29.22
N GLY A 338 -4.47 -7.90 -30.31
CA GLY A 338 -5.26 -7.88 -31.54
C GLY A 338 -6.34 -8.96 -31.50
N LYS A 339 -7.55 -8.60 -31.87
CA LYS A 339 -8.68 -9.51 -31.98
C LYS A 339 -9.33 -9.41 -33.36
N THR A 340 -9.60 -10.54 -34.00
CA THR A 340 -10.51 -10.62 -35.14
C THR A 340 -11.94 -10.78 -34.66
N VAL A 341 -12.89 -10.51 -35.52
CA VAL A 341 -14.33 -10.73 -35.27
C VAL A 341 -14.85 -11.91 -36.10
N GLU A 342 -13.96 -12.81 -36.52
CA GLU A 342 -14.32 -14.02 -37.29
C GLU A 342 -15.19 -13.74 -38.52
N LYS A 343 -14.90 -12.62 -39.20
CA LYS A 343 -15.64 -12.09 -40.35
C LYS A 343 -17.09 -11.65 -40.08
N LEU A 344 -17.46 -11.53 -38.79
CA LEU A 344 -18.81 -11.08 -38.38
C LEU A 344 -18.96 -9.56 -38.44
N GLY A 345 -20.17 -9.13 -38.77
CA GLY A 345 -20.58 -7.71 -38.72
C GLY A 345 -19.79 -6.77 -39.67
N LEU A 346 -19.83 -5.50 -39.36
CA LEU A 346 -19.17 -4.46 -40.17
C LEU A 346 -17.65 -4.57 -40.12
N ILE A 347 -17.09 -4.83 -38.95
CA ILE A 347 -15.64 -4.98 -38.76
C ILE A 347 -15.13 -6.19 -39.53
N GLY A 348 -15.88 -7.29 -39.54
CA GLY A 348 -15.53 -8.48 -40.29
C GLY A 348 -15.58 -8.30 -41.80
N LYS A 349 -16.39 -7.35 -42.29
CA LYS A 349 -16.47 -6.94 -43.70
C LYS A 349 -15.46 -5.84 -44.05
N GLU A 350 -14.56 -5.48 -43.13
CA GLU A 350 -13.55 -4.43 -43.30
C GLU A 350 -14.16 -3.06 -43.70
N LYS A 351 -15.34 -2.74 -43.12
CA LYS A 351 -16.09 -1.50 -43.38
C LYS A 351 -15.99 -0.53 -42.18
#